data_f3fa43fb6de861f1eb5b9b0e0e5dbe5f
#
_entry.id   f3fa43fb6de861f1eb5b9b0e0e5dbe5f
#
_cell.length_a   1.000
_cell.length_b   1.000
_cell.length_c   1.000
_cell.angle_alpha   90.00
_cell.angle_beta   90.00
_cell.angle_gamma   90.00
#
_symmetry.space_group_name_H-M   'P 1'
#
loop_
_entity.id
_entity.type
_entity.pdbx_description
1 polymer ?
#
loop_
_entity_poly.entity_id
_entity_poly.type
_entity_poly.pdbx_seq_one_letter_code
_entity_poly.pdbx_strand_id
1 'polypeptide(L)'
;MQKSYDIDEFNMDSLNLLDYDSIFYHDPQKEFRIKSIISDSLLQDMTIDESESRKWMNQLREIKTEEEMILMRKAISITCDAQNELMKVLRPDMKEYQAEAVVEAVFKMNGAEYPGYPSIVGAAENSCILHYTTNRKTMKGNHLLLSDVGAEYHGYTADVTRTMPVDGKFSKEEKIIYDIVL
;
A
#
# COMPACT_ATOMS: atom_id res chain seq x y z
N MET A 1 0.57 -31.93 1.47
CA MET A 1 -0.36 -30.82 1.81
C MET A 1 0.46 -29.81 2.61
N GLN A 2 0.79 -28.65 2.02
CA GLN A 2 1.51 -27.59 2.74
C GLN A 2 0.57 -27.02 3.81
N LYS A 3 1.05 -26.96 5.06
CA LYS A 3 0.34 -26.27 6.13
C LYS A 3 1.02 -24.91 6.35
N SER A 4 0.24 -23.84 6.36
CA SER A 4 0.72 -22.51 6.80
C SER A 4 0.23 -22.24 8.22
N TYR A 5 1.08 -21.63 9.02
CA TYR A 5 0.78 -21.25 10.40
C TYR A 5 1.20 -19.80 10.63
N ASP A 6 0.43 -19.06 11.40
CA ASP A 6 0.92 -17.80 11.94
C ASP A 6 2.02 -18.11 12.97
N ILE A 7 3.14 -17.39 12.88
CA ILE A 7 4.29 -17.64 13.76
C ILE A 7 3.97 -17.32 15.22
N ASP A 8 2.99 -16.48 15.49
CA ASP A 8 2.55 -16.15 16.84
C ASP A 8 1.65 -17.23 17.44
N GLU A 9 1.01 -18.05 16.57
CA GLU A 9 0.21 -19.22 16.95
C GLU A 9 0.99 -20.53 16.80
N PHE A 10 2.26 -20.44 16.39
CA PHE A 10 3.11 -21.61 16.14
C PHE A 10 3.41 -22.35 17.45
N ASN A 11 2.80 -23.50 17.62
CA ASN A 11 3.09 -24.43 18.70
C ASN A 11 3.94 -25.60 18.19
N MET A 12 5.16 -25.71 18.67
CA MET A 12 6.11 -26.76 18.30
C MET A 12 5.55 -28.18 18.50
N ASP A 13 4.62 -28.36 19.44
CA ASP A 13 3.99 -29.67 19.71
C ASP A 13 3.06 -30.15 18.58
N SER A 14 2.69 -29.25 17.66
CA SER A 14 1.81 -29.56 16.52
C SER A 14 2.52 -29.93 15.23
N LEU A 15 3.85 -29.73 15.17
CA LEU A 15 4.69 -30.02 14.00
C LEU A 15 5.84 -30.94 14.39
N ASN A 16 5.91 -32.11 13.78
CA ASN A 16 7.09 -32.94 13.84
C ASN A 16 8.12 -32.39 12.83
N LEU A 17 8.99 -31.49 13.28
CA LEU A 17 10.01 -30.86 12.45
C LEU A 17 11.03 -31.86 11.88
N LEU A 18 11.13 -33.07 12.46
CA LEU A 18 11.99 -34.14 11.96
C LEU A 18 11.51 -34.71 10.61
N ASP A 19 10.28 -34.40 10.20
CA ASP A 19 9.74 -34.82 8.90
C ASP A 19 10.10 -33.86 7.75
N TYR A 20 10.89 -32.80 8.02
CA TYR A 20 11.24 -31.76 7.06
C TYR A 20 12.73 -31.49 6.98
N ASP A 21 13.26 -31.38 5.77
CA ASP A 21 14.68 -31.09 5.50
C ASP A 21 14.96 -29.58 5.43
N SER A 22 13.93 -28.74 5.28
CA SER A 22 14.09 -27.32 5.03
C SER A 22 12.94 -26.49 5.58
N ILE A 23 13.26 -25.29 6.06
CA ILE A 23 12.31 -24.25 6.46
C ILE A 23 12.52 -23.04 5.56
N PHE A 24 11.45 -22.62 4.90
CA PHE A 24 11.43 -21.40 4.09
C PHE A 24 10.61 -20.33 4.80
N TYR A 25 11.14 -19.11 4.86
CA TYR A 25 10.46 -17.95 5.45
C TYR A 25 10.55 -16.76 4.51
N HIS A 26 9.58 -15.84 4.62
CA HIS A 26 9.48 -14.69 3.71
C HIS A 26 9.96 -13.37 4.34
N ASP A 27 9.96 -13.24 5.64
CA ASP A 27 10.29 -12.01 6.34
C ASP A 27 11.61 -12.17 7.11
N PRO A 28 12.68 -11.42 6.76
CA PRO A 28 13.97 -11.48 7.45
C PRO A 28 13.88 -11.23 8.96
N GLN A 29 12.91 -10.44 9.41
CA GLN A 29 12.71 -10.19 10.85
C GLN A 29 12.23 -11.44 11.60
N LYS A 30 11.61 -12.39 10.88
CA LYS A 30 11.13 -13.64 11.44
C LYS A 30 12.23 -14.71 11.57
N GLU A 31 13.37 -14.54 10.91
CA GLU A 31 14.52 -15.46 11.02
C GLU A 31 14.99 -15.62 12.46
N PHE A 32 15.12 -14.50 13.17
CA PHE A 32 15.51 -14.52 14.59
C PHE A 32 14.51 -15.28 15.46
N ARG A 33 13.21 -15.09 15.22
CA ARG A 33 12.13 -15.79 15.95
C ARG A 33 12.11 -17.28 15.63
N ILE A 34 12.29 -17.67 14.37
CA ILE A 34 12.37 -19.07 13.95
C ILE A 34 13.56 -19.73 14.67
N LYS A 35 14.74 -19.12 14.60
CA LYS A 35 15.95 -19.62 15.28
C LYS A 35 15.83 -19.68 16.80
N SER A 36 15.02 -18.81 17.41
CA SER A 36 14.78 -18.86 18.86
C SER A 36 13.81 -19.94 19.32
N ILE A 37 12.98 -20.45 18.39
CA ILE A 37 11.98 -21.49 18.68
C ILE A 37 12.54 -22.89 18.42
N ILE A 38 13.41 -23.03 17.43
CA ILE A 38 13.98 -24.30 17.00
C ILE A 38 15.29 -24.55 17.75
N SER A 39 15.47 -25.75 18.29
CA SER A 39 16.70 -26.10 18.99
C SER A 39 17.93 -26.11 18.06
N ASP A 40 19.09 -25.70 18.57
CA ASP A 40 20.35 -25.66 17.81
C ASP A 40 20.70 -26.99 17.14
N SER A 41 20.34 -28.13 17.76
CA SER A 41 20.57 -29.45 17.20
C SER A 41 19.74 -29.74 15.94
N LEU A 42 18.53 -29.23 15.86
CA LEU A 42 17.69 -29.35 14.66
C LEU A 42 18.11 -28.38 13.56
N LEU A 43 18.59 -27.18 13.94
CA LEU A 43 19.06 -26.18 12.97
C LEU A 43 20.32 -26.59 12.21
N GLN A 44 21.15 -27.50 12.76
CA GLN A 44 22.37 -27.99 12.08
C GLN A 44 22.07 -28.85 10.86
N ASP A 45 20.94 -29.54 10.87
CA ASP A 45 20.54 -30.47 9.79
C ASP A 45 19.49 -29.87 8.85
N MET A 46 19.00 -28.65 9.11
CA MET A 46 17.95 -28.01 8.32
C MET A 46 18.47 -26.80 7.53
N THR A 47 18.03 -26.67 6.28
CA THR A 47 18.26 -25.45 5.52
C THR A 47 17.20 -24.40 5.86
N ILE A 48 17.65 -23.21 6.29
CA ILE A 48 16.78 -22.03 6.44
C ILE A 48 17.10 -21.09 5.29
N ASP A 49 16.17 -20.91 4.37
CA ASP A 49 16.40 -20.12 3.15
C ASP A 49 15.25 -19.15 2.87
N GLU A 50 15.60 -17.86 2.82
CA GLU A 50 14.68 -16.80 2.39
C GLU A 50 14.63 -16.65 0.87
N SER A 51 15.71 -16.98 0.17
CA SER A 51 15.84 -16.69 -1.26
C SER A 51 14.84 -17.47 -2.11
N GLU A 52 14.63 -18.73 -1.80
CA GLU A 52 13.68 -19.59 -2.51
C GLU A 52 12.23 -19.19 -2.20
N SER A 53 11.88 -18.91 -0.94
CA SER A 53 10.54 -18.44 -0.58
C SER A 53 10.21 -17.09 -1.25
N ARG A 54 11.19 -16.20 -1.37
CA ARG A 54 11.03 -14.93 -2.07
C ARG A 54 10.78 -15.14 -3.57
N LYS A 55 11.49 -16.05 -4.22
CA LYS A 55 11.25 -16.40 -5.63
C LYS A 55 9.84 -16.94 -5.84
N TRP A 56 9.39 -17.86 -4.99
CA TRP A 56 8.04 -18.43 -5.09
C TRP A 56 6.97 -17.36 -4.87
N MET A 57 7.14 -16.49 -3.87
CA MET A 57 6.22 -15.38 -3.64
C MET A 57 6.17 -14.41 -4.82
N ASN A 58 7.31 -14.10 -5.43
CA ASN A 58 7.36 -13.25 -6.60
C ASN A 58 6.63 -13.89 -7.78
N GLN A 59 6.88 -15.17 -8.06
CA GLN A 59 6.19 -15.91 -9.13
C GLN A 59 4.68 -15.96 -8.93
N LEU A 60 4.23 -16.23 -7.69
CA LEU A 60 2.80 -16.26 -7.36
C LEU A 60 2.13 -14.89 -7.50
N ARG A 61 2.86 -13.80 -7.24
CA ARG A 61 2.34 -12.43 -7.27
C ARG A 61 2.47 -11.75 -8.64
N GLU A 62 3.32 -12.25 -9.52
CA GLU A 62 3.58 -11.62 -10.82
C GLU A 62 2.35 -11.70 -11.74
N ILE A 63 1.71 -12.87 -11.81
CA ILE A 63 0.52 -13.09 -12.64
C ILE A 63 -0.67 -13.33 -11.72
N LYS A 64 -1.65 -12.40 -11.78
CA LYS A 64 -2.86 -12.46 -10.96
C LYS A 64 -3.90 -13.38 -11.58
N THR A 65 -4.63 -14.10 -10.73
CA THR A 65 -5.82 -14.87 -11.12
C THR A 65 -7.00 -13.94 -11.43
N GLU A 66 -8.07 -14.47 -11.99
CA GLU A 66 -9.29 -13.68 -12.23
C GLU A 66 -9.94 -13.21 -10.91
N GLU A 67 -9.89 -14.01 -9.85
CA GLU A 67 -10.40 -13.67 -8.53
C GLU A 67 -9.59 -12.51 -7.90
N GLU A 68 -8.26 -12.56 -8.02
CA GLU A 68 -7.38 -11.47 -7.58
C GLU A 68 -7.66 -10.18 -8.37
N MET A 69 -7.88 -10.29 -9.68
CA MET A 69 -8.22 -9.16 -10.53
C MET A 69 -9.55 -8.51 -10.14
N ILE A 70 -10.53 -9.26 -9.64
CA ILE A 70 -11.79 -8.71 -9.11
C ILE A 70 -11.49 -7.81 -7.89
N LEU A 71 -10.67 -8.26 -6.95
CA LEU A 71 -10.30 -7.50 -5.76
C LEU A 71 -9.48 -6.25 -6.12
N MET A 72 -8.49 -6.38 -7.00
CA MET A 72 -7.71 -5.25 -7.50
C MET A 72 -8.59 -4.20 -8.18
N ARG A 73 -9.50 -4.61 -9.06
CA ARG A 73 -10.44 -3.69 -9.72
C ARG A 73 -11.34 -2.98 -8.71
N LYS A 74 -11.74 -3.65 -7.64
CA LYS A 74 -12.53 -3.03 -6.56
C LYS A 74 -11.70 -1.98 -5.82
N ALA A 75 -10.46 -2.27 -5.43
CA ALA A 75 -9.56 -1.31 -4.80
C ALA A 75 -9.33 -0.08 -5.69
N ILE A 76 -9.09 -0.30 -6.99
CA ILE A 76 -8.92 0.77 -8.00
C ILE A 76 -10.20 1.63 -8.11
N SER A 77 -11.38 1.00 -8.20
CA SER A 77 -12.65 1.73 -8.28
C SER A 77 -12.87 2.63 -7.07
N ILE A 78 -12.66 2.09 -5.86
CA ILE A 78 -12.77 2.86 -4.61
C ILE A 78 -11.82 4.06 -4.62
N THR A 79 -10.59 3.87 -5.08
CA THR A 79 -9.58 4.93 -5.14
C THR A 79 -9.96 6.01 -6.17
N CYS A 80 -10.45 5.60 -7.35
CA CYS A 80 -10.92 6.54 -8.35
C CYS A 80 -12.13 7.38 -7.85
N ASP A 81 -13.06 6.74 -7.14
CA ASP A 81 -14.20 7.43 -6.54
C ASP A 81 -13.73 8.45 -5.49
N ALA A 82 -12.72 8.10 -4.68
CA ALA A 82 -12.15 9.01 -3.69
C ALA A 82 -11.45 10.21 -4.34
N GLN A 83 -10.68 10.01 -5.41
CA GLN A 83 -10.09 11.12 -6.18
C GLN A 83 -11.15 12.01 -6.80
N ASN A 84 -12.23 11.43 -7.32
CA ASN A 84 -13.35 12.20 -7.88
C ASN A 84 -14.08 13.02 -6.81
N GLU A 85 -14.31 12.45 -5.61
CA GLU A 85 -14.92 13.20 -4.50
C GLU A 85 -14.01 14.31 -4.00
N LEU A 86 -12.69 14.06 -3.89
CA LEU A 86 -11.72 15.09 -3.56
C LEU A 86 -11.80 16.27 -4.54
N MET A 87 -11.82 16.01 -5.85
CA MET A 87 -11.92 17.07 -6.87
C MET A 87 -13.18 17.93 -6.72
N LYS A 88 -14.30 17.36 -6.25
CA LYS A 88 -15.56 18.11 -6.05
C LYS A 88 -15.53 19.07 -4.86
N VAL A 89 -14.77 18.72 -3.81
CA VAL A 89 -14.77 19.47 -2.55
C VAL A 89 -13.53 20.31 -2.33
N LEU A 90 -12.48 20.08 -3.11
CA LEU A 90 -11.21 20.80 -3.03
C LEU A 90 -11.44 22.31 -3.23
N ARG A 91 -10.87 23.12 -2.34
CA ARG A 91 -10.98 24.57 -2.40
C ARG A 91 -9.84 25.25 -1.64
N PRO A 92 -9.54 26.53 -1.93
CA PRO A 92 -8.62 27.32 -1.15
C PRO A 92 -8.95 27.32 0.34
N ASP A 93 -7.93 27.47 1.15
CA ASP A 93 -7.94 27.49 2.62
C ASP A 93 -8.20 26.13 3.31
N MET A 94 -8.47 25.06 2.53
CA MET A 94 -8.35 23.70 3.08
C MET A 94 -6.90 23.40 3.43
N LYS A 95 -6.71 22.55 4.41
CA LYS A 95 -5.41 21.95 4.75
C LYS A 95 -5.27 20.58 4.10
N GLU A 96 -4.05 20.20 3.80
CA GLU A 96 -3.72 18.90 3.18
C GLU A 96 -4.38 17.72 3.91
N TYR A 97 -4.35 17.69 5.26
CA TYR A 97 -5.01 16.63 6.04
C TYR A 97 -6.55 16.62 5.90
N GLN A 98 -7.16 17.73 5.51
CA GLN A 98 -8.62 17.74 5.24
C GLN A 98 -8.92 17.07 3.89
N ALA A 99 -8.05 17.24 2.91
CA ALA A 99 -8.12 16.51 1.64
C ALA A 99 -7.85 15.01 1.86
N GLU A 100 -6.85 14.67 2.67
CA GLU A 100 -6.58 13.30 3.13
C GLU A 100 -7.82 12.68 3.77
N ALA A 101 -8.45 13.37 4.72
CA ALA A 101 -9.65 12.88 5.41
C ALA A 101 -10.83 12.64 4.45
N VAL A 102 -11.00 13.44 3.40
CA VAL A 102 -12.02 13.20 2.37
C VAL A 102 -11.76 11.88 1.64
N VAL A 103 -10.52 11.67 1.20
CA VAL A 103 -10.15 10.46 0.46
C VAL A 103 -10.34 9.21 1.33
N GLU A 104 -9.83 9.23 2.55
CA GLU A 104 -9.90 8.08 3.46
C GLU A 104 -11.33 7.80 3.94
N ALA A 105 -12.16 8.84 4.10
CA ALA A 105 -13.59 8.64 4.37
C ALA A 105 -14.29 7.89 3.22
N VAL A 106 -13.97 8.22 1.96
CA VAL A 106 -14.52 7.52 0.80
C VAL A 106 -14.04 6.07 0.76
N PHE A 107 -12.76 5.81 1.07
CA PHE A 107 -12.23 4.46 1.21
C PHE A 107 -13.07 3.65 2.17
N LYS A 108 -13.24 4.17 3.37
CA LYS A 108 -13.98 3.49 4.44
C LYS A 108 -15.46 3.29 4.11
N MET A 109 -16.12 4.30 3.54
CA MET A 109 -17.53 4.21 3.13
C MET A 109 -17.77 3.17 2.04
N ASN A 110 -16.77 2.86 1.22
CA ASN A 110 -16.88 1.89 0.14
C ASN A 110 -16.31 0.49 0.49
N GLY A 111 -15.98 0.27 1.76
CA GLY A 111 -15.60 -1.03 2.30
C GLY A 111 -14.12 -1.37 2.19
N ALA A 112 -13.25 -0.39 1.88
CA ALA A 112 -11.82 -0.56 2.06
C ALA A 112 -11.48 -0.68 3.55
N GLU A 113 -10.53 -1.52 3.90
CA GLU A 113 -10.18 -1.77 5.30
C GLU A 113 -9.36 -0.62 5.86
N TYR A 114 -8.41 -0.12 5.08
CA TYR A 114 -7.53 1.01 5.38
C TYR A 114 -6.87 1.57 4.09
N PRO A 115 -6.13 2.67 4.16
CA PRO A 115 -5.21 3.05 3.09
C PRO A 115 -4.10 2.00 2.94
N GLY A 116 -3.78 1.59 1.72
CA GLY A 116 -2.75 0.57 1.47
C GLY A 116 -1.34 1.05 1.78
N TYR A 117 -1.15 2.35 1.85
CA TYR A 117 0.05 3.07 2.29
C TYR A 117 -0.37 4.43 2.86
N PRO A 118 0.50 5.11 3.66
CA PRO A 118 0.19 6.44 4.18
C PRO A 118 -0.15 7.41 3.04
N SER A 119 -1.33 8.02 3.10
CA SER A 119 -1.84 8.92 2.06
C SER A 119 -0.88 10.10 1.84
N ILE A 120 -0.47 10.33 0.60
CA ILE A 120 0.40 11.42 0.19
C ILE A 120 -0.48 12.53 -0.40
N VAL A 121 -0.55 13.66 0.29
CA VAL A 121 -1.38 14.80 -0.10
C VAL A 121 -0.54 16.07 0.03
N GLY A 122 0.19 16.42 -1.02
CA GLY A 122 1.15 17.52 -1.03
C GLY A 122 0.73 18.65 -1.94
N ALA A 123 0.68 19.88 -1.40
CA ALA A 123 0.36 21.10 -2.14
C ALA A 123 1.58 21.99 -2.37
N ALA A 124 1.65 22.62 -3.55
CA ALA A 124 2.76 23.49 -3.97
C ALA A 124 4.12 22.79 -3.79
N GLU A 125 5.09 23.37 -3.06
CA GLU A 125 6.41 22.80 -2.85
C GLU A 125 6.40 21.42 -2.17
N ASN A 126 5.37 21.09 -1.38
CA ASN A 126 5.23 19.77 -0.75
C ASN A 126 4.99 18.66 -1.78
N SER A 127 4.39 18.99 -2.93
CA SER A 127 4.19 18.02 -4.03
C SER A 127 5.51 17.55 -4.66
N CYS A 128 6.61 18.24 -4.41
CA CYS A 128 7.95 17.88 -4.89
C CYS A 128 8.73 17.00 -3.89
N ILE A 129 8.16 16.74 -2.71
CA ILE A 129 8.79 15.88 -1.69
C ILE A 129 8.29 14.45 -1.88
N LEU A 130 9.21 13.56 -2.22
CA LEU A 130 8.88 12.15 -2.42
C LEU A 130 8.36 11.52 -1.11
N HIS A 131 7.26 10.77 -1.20
CA HIS A 131 6.58 10.14 -0.06
C HIS A 131 6.20 11.13 1.07
N TYR A 132 5.75 12.32 0.69
CA TYR A 132 5.31 13.35 1.64
C TYR A 132 4.02 12.94 2.35
N THR A 133 4.08 12.65 3.64
CA THR A 133 2.95 12.19 4.47
C THR A 133 2.62 13.11 5.64
N THR A 134 3.27 14.26 5.74
CA THR A 134 3.02 15.22 6.84
C THR A 134 1.63 15.86 6.72
N ASN A 135 1.19 16.21 5.52
CA ASN A 135 -0.15 16.68 5.16
C ASN A 135 -0.67 17.82 6.04
N ARG A 136 0.14 18.89 6.29
CA ARG A 136 -0.24 19.96 7.24
C ARG A 136 -0.40 21.36 6.64
N LYS A 137 0.02 21.56 5.39
CA LYS A 137 0.01 22.87 4.75
C LYS A 137 -1.42 23.34 4.49
N THR A 138 -1.65 24.66 4.63
CA THR A 138 -2.86 25.33 4.15
C THR A 138 -2.70 25.60 2.66
N MET A 139 -3.62 25.12 1.86
CA MET A 139 -3.63 25.26 0.41
C MET A 139 -4.19 26.62 -0.01
N LYS A 140 -3.59 27.23 -1.02
CA LYS A 140 -4.05 28.50 -1.62
C LYS A 140 -4.59 28.25 -3.01
N GLY A 141 -5.38 29.18 -3.54
CA GLY A 141 -6.00 29.02 -4.85
C GLY A 141 -5.04 28.86 -6.02
N ASN A 142 -3.82 29.38 -5.89
CA ASN A 142 -2.78 29.22 -6.91
C ASN A 142 -1.86 28.02 -6.68
N HIS A 143 -2.26 27.05 -5.85
CA HIS A 143 -1.50 25.83 -5.65
C HIS A 143 -2.04 24.70 -6.54
N LEU A 144 -1.14 23.84 -6.98
CA LEU A 144 -1.47 22.48 -7.39
C LEU A 144 -1.42 21.57 -6.17
N LEU A 145 -2.35 20.63 -6.08
CA LEU A 145 -2.36 19.53 -5.14
C LEU A 145 -1.99 18.25 -5.87
N LEU A 146 -0.98 17.55 -5.39
CA LEU A 146 -0.70 16.17 -5.74
C LEU A 146 -1.35 15.27 -4.68
N SER A 147 -2.19 14.36 -5.12
CA SER A 147 -2.82 13.33 -4.30
C SER A 147 -2.41 11.98 -4.82
N ASP A 148 -1.59 11.28 -4.04
CA ASP A 148 -1.11 9.92 -4.33
C ASP A 148 -1.62 9.01 -3.21
N VAL A 149 -2.62 8.22 -3.54
CA VAL A 149 -3.42 7.47 -2.56
C VAL A 149 -3.89 6.15 -3.15
N GLY A 150 -4.09 5.17 -2.30
CA GLY A 150 -4.57 3.86 -2.68
C GLY A 150 -5.40 3.20 -1.59
N ALA A 151 -6.61 2.76 -1.94
CA ALA A 151 -7.44 1.95 -1.06
C ALA A 151 -6.90 0.52 -1.01
N GLU A 152 -6.87 -0.08 0.16
CA GLU A 152 -6.68 -1.51 0.34
C GLU A 152 -8.05 -2.20 0.43
N TYR A 153 -8.24 -3.28 -0.32
CA TYR A 153 -9.46 -4.07 -0.31
C TYR A 153 -9.11 -5.57 -0.32
N HIS A 154 -9.34 -6.24 0.81
CA HIS A 154 -9.09 -7.68 1.00
C HIS A 154 -7.69 -8.13 0.55
N GLY A 155 -6.65 -7.41 0.97
CA GLY A 155 -5.25 -7.74 0.67
C GLY A 155 -4.73 -7.16 -0.66
N TYR A 156 -5.55 -6.43 -1.43
CA TYR A 156 -5.14 -5.81 -2.69
C TYR A 156 -5.22 -4.29 -2.61
N THR A 157 -4.14 -3.64 -2.98
CA THR A 157 -4.01 -2.18 -2.91
C THR A 157 -4.01 -1.57 -4.30
N ALA A 158 -4.77 -0.49 -4.48
CA ALA A 158 -4.60 0.43 -5.60
C ALA A 158 -3.48 1.43 -5.31
N ASP A 159 -3.01 2.09 -6.36
CA ASP A 159 -2.02 3.16 -6.32
C ASP A 159 -2.36 4.15 -7.44
N VAL A 160 -2.90 5.31 -7.08
CA VAL A 160 -3.41 6.28 -8.05
C VAL A 160 -3.00 7.70 -7.68
N THR A 161 -2.08 8.24 -8.44
CA THR A 161 -1.67 9.65 -8.31
C THR A 161 -2.48 10.55 -9.24
N ARG A 162 -2.94 11.69 -8.72
CA ARG A 162 -3.56 12.78 -9.51
C ARG A 162 -3.03 14.13 -9.04
N THR A 163 -2.82 15.01 -10.02
CA THR A 163 -2.49 16.42 -9.77
C THR A 163 -3.66 17.29 -10.22
N MET A 164 -4.10 18.18 -9.33
CA MET A 164 -5.27 19.01 -9.57
C MET A 164 -5.08 20.43 -9.00
N PRO A 165 -5.64 21.47 -9.67
CA PRO A 165 -5.57 22.82 -9.13
C PRO A 165 -6.55 23.00 -7.97
N VAL A 166 -6.07 23.62 -6.88
CA VAL A 166 -6.85 23.80 -5.64
C VAL A 166 -8.11 24.66 -5.83
N ASP A 167 -8.07 25.61 -6.76
CA ASP A 167 -9.22 26.45 -7.11
C ASP A 167 -10.03 25.95 -8.31
N GLY A 168 -9.72 24.74 -8.79
CA GLY A 168 -10.41 24.10 -9.92
C GLY A 168 -9.99 24.62 -11.30
N LYS A 169 -8.95 25.46 -11.39
CA LYS A 169 -8.48 26.02 -12.67
C LYS A 169 -6.98 25.99 -12.78
N PHE A 170 -6.47 25.39 -13.85
CA PHE A 170 -5.06 25.51 -14.20
C PHE A 170 -4.72 26.93 -14.72
N SER A 171 -3.62 27.50 -14.27
CA SER A 171 -2.99 28.61 -14.99
C SER A 171 -2.55 28.14 -16.40
N LYS A 172 -2.18 29.08 -17.25
CA LYS A 172 -1.70 28.75 -18.60
C LYS A 172 -0.44 27.88 -18.56
N GLU A 173 0.48 28.21 -17.67
CA GLU A 173 1.76 27.53 -17.47
C GLU A 173 1.55 26.11 -16.89
N GLU A 174 0.72 25.98 -15.87
CA GLU A 174 0.36 24.69 -15.27
C GLU A 174 -0.29 23.77 -16.27
N LYS A 175 -1.22 24.31 -17.09
CA LYS A 175 -1.90 23.52 -18.13
C LYS A 175 -0.93 22.97 -19.18
N ILE A 176 0.07 23.77 -19.60
CA ILE A 176 1.10 23.31 -20.54
C ILE A 176 1.90 22.14 -19.94
N ILE A 177 2.34 22.28 -18.69
CA ILE A 177 3.10 21.20 -18.02
C ILE A 177 2.22 19.96 -17.83
N TYR A 178 0.99 20.16 -17.38
CA TYR A 178 0.04 19.06 -17.18
C TYR A 178 -0.20 18.27 -18.49
N ASP A 179 -0.39 18.96 -19.61
CA ASP A 179 -0.63 18.35 -20.93
C ASP A 179 0.60 17.59 -21.49
N ILE A 180 1.81 17.92 -21.03
CA ILE A 180 3.03 17.19 -21.40
C ILE A 180 3.11 15.85 -20.65
N VAL A 181 2.60 15.81 -19.42
CA VAL A 181 2.67 14.63 -18.55
C VAL A 181 1.51 13.66 -18.84
N LEU A 182 0.35 14.17 -19.31
CA LEU A 182 -0.83 13.38 -19.63
C LEU A 182 -0.62 12.50 -20.87
#